data_eb0ce272bd89a394ef77934dd6d948a7
#
_entry.id   eb0ce272bd89a394ef77934dd6d948a7
#
_cell.length_a   1.000
_cell.length_b   1.000
_cell.length_c   1.000
_cell.angle_alpha   90.00
_cell.angle_beta   90.00
_cell.angle_gamma   90.00
#
_symmetry.space_group_name_H-M   'P 1'
#
loop_
_entity.id
_entity.type
_entity.pdbx_description
1 polymer ?
#
loop_
_entity_poly.entity_id
_entity_poly.type
_entity_poly.pdbx_seq_one_letter_code
_entity_poly.pdbx_strand_id
1 'polypeptide(L)'
;IKKTLPQRPHAARPDAPSAQPADPLPAESVAIYRHVGEDGTVFLTNRPDGDGRYQFFGRFSAERLMRAVGPDGVARLAERYAGQHGVEPQLVMAIIKVESGFDAKAVSSAGASGLMQLMPGTQRHLGVRDAFNPDENVEGGVRYFRSMLDRYGGNVSLALAAYNAGPANVDKYGGIPPFEETRNYVRKVLALYATP
;
A
#
# COMPACT_ATOMS: atom_id res chain seq x y z
N ILE A 1 74.35 18.28 -8.54
CA ILE A 1 73.27 19.28 -8.64
C ILE A 1 71.92 18.51 -8.58
N LYS A 2 71.28 18.47 -7.39
CA LYS A 2 69.97 17.87 -7.21
C LYS A 2 68.91 18.92 -7.55
N LYS A 3 68.08 18.71 -8.55
CA LYS A 3 66.94 19.55 -8.88
C LYS A 3 65.77 19.11 -8.01
N THR A 4 65.32 20.00 -7.10
CA THR A 4 64.12 19.87 -6.29
C THR A 4 62.90 20.26 -7.15
N LEU A 5 61.93 19.36 -7.31
CA LEU A 5 60.66 19.64 -7.97
C LEU A 5 59.73 20.45 -7.05
N PRO A 6 58.96 21.45 -7.54
CA PRO A 6 58.05 22.23 -6.73
C PRO A 6 56.84 21.40 -6.34
N GLN A 7 56.48 21.44 -5.04
CA GLN A 7 55.25 20.85 -4.52
C GLN A 7 54.03 21.69 -4.98
N ARG A 8 53.02 20.98 -5.51
CA ARG A 8 51.70 21.58 -5.82
C ARG A 8 50.95 21.92 -4.52
N PRO A 9 50.26 23.06 -4.45
CA PRO A 9 49.47 23.41 -3.29
C PRO A 9 48.28 22.43 -3.18
N HIS A 10 48.08 21.94 -1.95
CA HIS A 10 46.94 21.11 -1.57
C HIS A 10 45.66 21.94 -1.69
N ALA A 11 44.79 21.62 -2.64
CA ALA A 11 43.46 22.20 -2.71
C ALA A 11 42.66 21.76 -1.46
N ALA A 12 42.18 22.73 -0.70
CA ALA A 12 41.32 22.50 0.43
C ALA A 12 40.05 21.76 -0.05
N ARG A 13 39.71 20.66 0.60
CA ARG A 13 38.41 20.00 0.42
C ARG A 13 37.33 20.95 0.91
N PRO A 14 36.21 21.12 0.18
CA PRO A 14 35.08 21.85 0.72
C PRO A 14 34.57 21.12 1.95
N ASP A 15 34.33 21.88 3.03
CA ASP A 15 33.81 21.40 4.28
C ASP A 15 32.50 20.62 4.01
N ALA A 16 32.45 19.39 4.50
CA ALA A 16 31.22 18.61 4.54
C ALA A 16 30.20 19.39 5.43
N PRO A 17 28.94 19.48 5.02
CA PRO A 17 27.93 20.14 5.84
C PRO A 17 27.88 19.44 7.21
N SER A 18 28.07 20.24 8.28
CA SER A 18 27.99 19.80 9.65
C SER A 18 26.61 19.13 9.88
N ALA A 19 26.62 17.83 10.09
CA ALA A 19 25.42 17.10 10.49
C ALA A 19 24.99 17.68 11.85
N GLN A 20 23.86 18.38 11.89
CA GLN A 20 23.19 18.71 13.13
C GLN A 20 22.90 17.40 13.88
N PRO A 21 23.06 17.35 15.21
CA PRO A 21 22.69 16.17 15.98
C PRO A 21 21.22 15.87 15.73
N ALA A 22 20.95 14.71 15.16
CA ALA A 22 19.60 14.24 14.96
C ALA A 22 18.93 14.10 16.33
N ASP A 23 17.73 14.67 16.49
CA ASP A 23 16.90 14.46 17.67
C ASP A 23 16.82 12.96 18.01
N PRO A 24 16.85 12.60 19.30
CA PRO A 24 16.76 11.19 19.69
C PRO A 24 15.48 10.60 19.13
N LEU A 25 15.63 9.57 18.30
CA LEU A 25 14.51 8.87 17.68
C LEU A 25 13.62 8.26 18.76
N PRO A 26 12.28 8.38 18.66
CA PRO A 26 11.36 7.77 19.62
C PRO A 26 11.60 6.25 19.72
N ALA A 27 11.34 5.70 20.91
CA ALA A 27 11.58 4.29 21.25
C ALA A 27 10.89 3.28 20.29
N GLU A 28 9.88 3.73 19.56
CA GLU A 28 9.12 2.94 18.58
C GLU A 28 9.53 3.23 17.12
N SER A 29 10.82 3.36 16.85
CA SER A 29 11.28 3.56 15.47
C SER A 29 11.47 2.23 14.74
N VAL A 30 10.98 2.14 13.51
CA VAL A 30 11.12 0.98 12.62
C VAL A 30 12.31 1.18 11.68
N ALA A 31 13.18 0.18 11.59
CA ALA A 31 14.24 0.15 10.60
C ALA A 31 13.65 -0.11 9.21
N ILE A 32 13.99 0.72 8.25
CA ILE A 32 13.59 0.57 6.85
C ILE A 32 14.84 0.25 6.02
N TYR A 33 14.66 -0.68 5.10
CA TYR A 33 15.67 -1.10 4.14
C TYR A 33 15.19 -0.77 2.74
N ARG A 34 16.11 -0.44 1.86
CA ARG A 34 15.85 -0.03 0.47
C ARG A 34 16.56 -0.97 -0.50
N HIS A 35 15.86 -1.31 -1.56
CA HIS A 35 16.41 -1.91 -2.78
C HIS A 35 15.96 -1.09 -3.99
N VAL A 36 16.83 -0.95 -4.98
CA VAL A 36 16.50 -0.31 -6.27
C VAL A 36 16.55 -1.40 -7.33
N GLY A 37 15.42 -1.66 -7.98
CA GLY A 37 15.35 -2.59 -9.10
C GLY A 37 16.10 -2.09 -10.33
N GLU A 38 16.35 -2.96 -11.29
CA GLU A 38 17.04 -2.63 -12.54
C GLU A 38 16.30 -1.57 -13.38
N ASP A 39 14.99 -1.48 -13.21
CA ASP A 39 14.11 -0.49 -13.84
C ASP A 39 14.07 0.86 -13.08
N GLY A 40 14.87 1.01 -12.00
CA GLY A 40 14.88 2.18 -11.14
C GLY A 40 13.79 2.19 -10.07
N THR A 41 12.93 1.18 -10.00
CA THR A 41 11.90 1.07 -8.97
C THR A 41 12.53 0.95 -7.58
N VAL A 42 12.09 1.79 -6.65
CA VAL A 42 12.58 1.78 -5.26
C VAL A 42 11.65 0.94 -4.39
N PHE A 43 12.19 -0.11 -3.81
CA PHE A 43 11.50 -0.96 -2.84
C PHE A 43 11.94 -0.59 -1.44
N LEU A 44 10.98 -0.41 -0.53
CA LEU A 44 11.23 -0.17 0.89
C LEU A 44 10.55 -1.28 1.71
N THR A 45 11.27 -1.82 2.69
CA THR A 45 10.75 -2.85 3.59
C THR A 45 11.30 -2.69 4.99
N ASN A 46 10.56 -3.14 6.00
CA ASN A 46 11.04 -3.28 7.37
C ASN A 46 11.51 -4.71 7.68
N ARG A 47 11.35 -5.64 6.73
CA ARG A 47 11.76 -7.06 6.83
C ARG A 47 12.50 -7.45 5.54
N PRO A 48 13.81 -7.16 5.43
CA PRO A 48 14.58 -7.62 4.28
C PRO A 48 14.63 -9.15 4.29
N ASP A 49 14.32 -9.74 3.15
CA ASP A 49 14.62 -11.15 2.87
C ASP A 49 16.14 -11.27 2.86
N GLY A 50 16.75 -12.13 3.63
CA GLY A 50 18.19 -12.20 3.88
C GLY A 50 19.11 -12.46 2.67
N ASP A 51 18.67 -12.09 1.45
CA ASP A 51 19.41 -12.24 0.18
C ASP A 51 20.41 -11.09 -0.13
N GLY A 52 20.54 -10.13 0.80
CA GLY A 52 21.50 -9.03 0.70
C GLY A 52 21.15 -7.92 -0.30
N ARG A 53 20.05 -7.99 -1.03
CA ARG A 53 19.63 -6.95 -1.99
C ARG A 53 19.22 -5.65 -1.32
N TYR A 54 18.73 -5.72 -0.09
CA TYR A 54 18.24 -4.58 0.66
C TYR A 54 19.33 -3.95 1.51
N GLN A 55 19.53 -2.65 1.35
CA GLN A 55 20.46 -1.85 2.14
C GLN A 55 19.69 -1.07 3.21
N PHE A 56 20.28 -0.92 4.40
CA PHE A 56 19.70 -0.08 5.44
C PHE A 56 19.52 1.36 4.94
N PHE A 57 18.29 1.85 4.98
CA PHE A 57 17.92 3.19 4.50
C PHE A 57 17.77 4.20 5.64
N GLY A 58 17.29 3.76 6.79
CA GLY A 58 17.13 4.61 7.96
C GLY A 58 16.17 4.02 9.01
N ARG A 59 16.01 4.76 10.11
CA ARG A 59 14.97 4.50 11.11
C ARG A 59 13.93 5.62 11.04
N PHE A 60 12.67 5.24 11.10
CA PHE A 60 11.54 6.18 11.00
C PHE A 60 10.54 5.88 12.12
N SER A 61 9.96 6.93 12.73
CA SER A 61 8.84 6.73 13.65
C SER A 61 7.62 6.19 12.90
N ALA A 62 6.81 5.40 13.59
CA ALA A 62 5.55 4.89 13.05
C ALA A 62 4.67 6.05 12.53
N GLU A 63 4.61 7.18 13.25
CA GLU A 63 3.89 8.39 12.80
C GLU A 63 4.40 8.93 11.46
N ARG A 64 5.73 8.97 11.25
CA ARG A 64 6.32 9.49 10.00
C ARG A 64 6.04 8.55 8.84
N LEU A 65 6.06 7.23 9.07
CA LEU A 65 5.64 6.24 8.08
C LEU A 65 4.14 6.35 7.78
N MET A 66 3.31 6.55 8.79
CA MET A 66 1.86 6.73 8.63
C MET A 66 1.51 8.03 7.88
N ARG A 67 2.25 9.12 8.07
CA ARG A 67 2.11 10.36 7.27
C ARG A 67 2.55 10.15 5.81
N ALA A 68 3.56 9.33 5.56
CA ALA A 68 3.98 8.98 4.20
C ALA A 68 2.92 8.12 3.47
N VAL A 69 2.05 7.45 4.23
CA VAL A 69 0.89 6.67 3.75
C VAL A 69 -0.41 7.48 3.88
N GLY A 70 -0.34 8.81 4.02
CA GLY A 70 -1.50 9.70 3.88
C GLY A 70 -2.23 9.52 2.54
N PRO A 71 -3.32 10.26 2.29
CA PRO A 71 -4.12 10.11 1.06
C PRO A 71 -3.29 10.00 -0.22
N ASP A 72 -2.22 10.79 -0.34
CA ASP A 72 -1.30 10.74 -1.50
C ASP A 72 -0.50 9.42 -1.57
N GLY A 73 -0.15 8.85 -0.43
CA GLY A 73 0.52 7.55 -0.35
C GLY A 73 -0.41 6.41 -0.77
N VAL A 74 -1.65 6.45 -0.29
CA VAL A 74 -2.69 5.47 -0.65
C VAL A 74 -3.02 5.59 -2.14
N ALA A 75 -3.10 6.80 -2.69
CA ALA A 75 -3.35 7.02 -4.11
C ALA A 75 -2.25 6.36 -4.98
N ARG A 76 -0.97 6.52 -4.63
CA ARG A 76 0.13 5.85 -5.34
C ARG A 76 0.06 4.33 -5.27
N LEU A 77 -0.35 3.76 -4.12
CA LEU A 77 -0.56 2.31 -4.00
C LEU A 77 -1.74 1.85 -4.88
N ALA A 78 -2.84 2.60 -4.86
CA ALA A 78 -4.00 2.32 -5.70
C ALA A 78 -3.64 2.35 -7.20
N GLU A 79 -2.96 3.40 -7.66
CA GLU A 79 -2.47 3.51 -9.05
C GLU A 79 -1.57 2.33 -9.43
N ARG A 80 -0.60 2.01 -8.58
CA ARG A 80 0.36 0.93 -8.83
C ARG A 80 -0.33 -0.41 -8.98
N TYR A 81 -1.14 -0.81 -8.00
CA TYR A 81 -1.75 -2.14 -7.99
C TYR A 81 -2.96 -2.25 -8.93
N ALA A 82 -3.70 -1.15 -9.12
CA ALA A 82 -4.73 -1.08 -10.15
C ALA A 82 -4.13 -1.30 -11.56
N GLY A 83 -3.01 -0.65 -11.88
CA GLY A 83 -2.29 -0.86 -13.13
C GLY A 83 -1.78 -2.30 -13.29
N GLN A 84 -1.23 -2.91 -12.23
CA GLN A 84 -0.74 -4.29 -12.26
C GLN A 84 -1.85 -5.32 -12.50
N HIS A 85 -3.04 -5.09 -11.96
CA HIS A 85 -4.17 -6.03 -12.01
C HIS A 85 -5.26 -5.64 -13.01
N GLY A 86 -5.08 -4.57 -13.80
CA GLY A 86 -6.07 -4.13 -14.78
C GLY A 86 -7.39 -3.68 -14.15
N VAL A 87 -7.31 -2.93 -13.06
CA VAL A 87 -8.44 -2.29 -12.37
C VAL A 87 -8.31 -0.78 -12.50
N GLU A 88 -9.42 -0.06 -12.53
CA GLU A 88 -9.42 1.42 -12.54
C GLU A 88 -8.93 1.98 -11.19
N PRO A 89 -7.89 2.84 -11.15
CA PRO A 89 -7.35 3.39 -9.90
C PRO A 89 -8.41 4.15 -9.07
N GLN A 90 -9.29 4.90 -9.73
CA GLN A 90 -10.37 5.64 -9.07
C GLN A 90 -11.37 4.71 -8.39
N LEU A 91 -11.64 3.53 -8.98
CA LEU A 91 -12.49 2.52 -8.36
C LEU A 91 -11.83 1.92 -7.11
N VAL A 92 -10.52 1.65 -7.15
CA VAL A 92 -9.77 1.20 -5.97
C VAL A 92 -9.82 2.25 -4.85
N MET A 93 -9.61 3.54 -5.19
CA MET A 93 -9.72 4.63 -4.22
C MET A 93 -11.11 4.74 -3.60
N ALA A 94 -12.17 4.57 -4.41
CA ALA A 94 -13.55 4.58 -3.92
C ALA A 94 -13.82 3.40 -2.96
N ILE A 95 -13.31 2.21 -3.25
CA ILE A 95 -13.37 1.05 -2.37
C ILE A 95 -12.68 1.37 -1.04
N ILE A 96 -11.40 1.79 -1.07
CA ILE A 96 -10.64 2.11 0.15
C ILE A 96 -11.35 3.18 0.99
N LYS A 97 -11.93 4.20 0.33
CA LYS A 97 -12.68 5.25 1.03
C LYS A 97 -13.89 4.70 1.78
N VAL A 98 -14.63 3.78 1.19
CA VAL A 98 -15.83 3.20 1.81
C VAL A 98 -15.44 2.18 2.89
N GLU A 99 -14.40 1.39 2.67
CA GLU A 99 -13.95 0.33 3.58
C GLU A 99 -13.35 0.88 4.88
N SER A 100 -12.42 1.81 4.79
CA SER A 100 -11.63 2.27 5.93
C SER A 100 -11.61 3.79 6.13
N GLY A 101 -12.11 4.57 5.18
CA GLY A 101 -11.90 6.02 5.17
C GLY A 101 -10.42 6.41 5.06
N PHE A 102 -9.60 5.54 4.47
CA PHE A 102 -8.13 5.65 4.37
C PHE A 102 -7.37 5.36 5.68
N ASP A 103 -8.01 4.76 6.67
CA ASP A 103 -7.33 4.31 7.90
C ASP A 103 -6.70 2.93 7.69
N ALA A 104 -5.36 2.89 7.60
CA ALA A 104 -4.61 1.65 7.46
C ALA A 104 -4.69 0.73 8.70
N LYS A 105 -5.17 1.25 9.84
CA LYS A 105 -5.33 0.49 11.08
C LYS A 105 -6.79 0.17 11.40
N ALA A 106 -7.70 0.47 10.48
CA ALA A 106 -9.11 0.17 10.68
C ALA A 106 -9.35 -1.33 10.93
N VAL A 107 -10.21 -1.63 11.90
CA VAL A 107 -10.70 -2.98 12.21
C VAL A 107 -12.21 -2.93 12.35
N SER A 108 -12.93 -3.74 11.58
CA SER A 108 -14.37 -3.86 11.71
C SER A 108 -14.76 -4.78 12.89
N SER A 109 -16.01 -4.70 13.33
CA SER A 109 -16.56 -5.61 14.34
C SER A 109 -16.52 -7.08 13.93
N ALA A 110 -16.50 -7.37 12.63
CA ALA A 110 -16.36 -8.71 12.05
C ALA A 110 -14.89 -9.16 11.92
N GLY A 111 -13.91 -8.30 12.23
CA GLY A 111 -12.48 -8.60 12.17
C GLY A 111 -11.84 -8.35 10.80
N ALA A 112 -12.53 -7.67 9.88
CA ALA A 112 -11.88 -7.18 8.65
C ALA A 112 -10.87 -6.08 9.00
N SER A 113 -9.72 -6.04 8.30
CA SER A 113 -8.59 -5.21 8.71
C SER A 113 -7.93 -4.46 7.56
N GLY A 114 -7.45 -3.25 7.86
CA GLY A 114 -6.63 -2.40 6.99
C GLY A 114 -7.43 -1.61 5.96
N LEU A 115 -6.71 -1.00 5.00
CA LEU A 115 -7.26 -0.07 4.01
C LEU A 115 -8.43 -0.64 3.20
N MET A 116 -8.34 -1.88 2.76
CA MET A 116 -9.36 -2.56 1.95
C MET A 116 -10.16 -3.61 2.75
N GLN A 117 -10.10 -3.56 4.09
CA GLN A 117 -10.89 -4.37 5.01
C GLN A 117 -10.92 -5.86 4.66
N LEU A 118 -9.75 -6.47 4.60
CA LEU A 118 -9.64 -7.89 4.31
C LEU A 118 -9.99 -8.75 5.52
N MET A 119 -10.93 -9.69 5.35
CA MET A 119 -11.25 -10.69 6.36
C MET A 119 -10.09 -11.66 6.60
N PRO A 120 -9.88 -12.19 7.83
CA PRO A 120 -8.76 -13.08 8.13
C PRO A 120 -8.67 -14.32 7.22
N GLY A 121 -9.80 -14.86 6.79
CA GLY A 121 -9.85 -15.95 5.80
C GLY A 121 -9.31 -15.53 4.44
N THR A 122 -9.70 -14.35 3.98
CA THR A 122 -9.25 -13.75 2.72
C THR A 122 -7.76 -13.41 2.77
N GLN A 123 -7.27 -12.84 3.88
CA GLN A 123 -5.84 -12.55 4.10
C GLN A 123 -4.98 -13.83 3.92
N ARG A 124 -5.38 -14.93 4.56
CA ARG A 124 -4.67 -16.22 4.43
C ARG A 124 -4.67 -16.75 3.00
N HIS A 125 -5.83 -16.69 2.33
CA HIS A 125 -5.96 -17.15 0.95
C HIS A 125 -5.09 -16.35 -0.02
N LEU A 126 -4.95 -15.04 0.24
CA LEU A 126 -4.16 -14.12 -0.58
C LEU A 126 -2.67 -14.08 -0.19
N GLY A 127 -2.27 -14.69 0.92
CA GLY A 127 -0.90 -14.62 1.43
C GLY A 127 -0.54 -13.27 2.06
N VAL A 128 -1.53 -12.45 2.44
CA VAL A 128 -1.32 -11.20 3.19
C VAL A 128 -0.88 -11.56 4.62
N ARG A 129 0.33 -11.17 4.99
CA ARG A 129 0.95 -11.51 6.28
C ARG A 129 0.67 -10.46 7.35
N ASP A 130 0.60 -9.20 6.93
CA ASP A 130 0.27 -8.07 7.78
C ASP A 130 -0.80 -7.20 7.08
N ALA A 131 -2.05 -7.35 7.52
CA ALA A 131 -3.17 -6.59 6.96
C ALA A 131 -3.13 -5.09 7.31
N PHE A 132 -2.28 -4.68 8.25
CA PHE A 132 -2.05 -3.27 8.59
C PHE A 132 -0.88 -2.66 7.83
N ASN A 133 -0.14 -3.45 7.07
CA ASN A 133 0.81 -2.96 6.09
C ASN A 133 0.04 -2.48 4.85
N PRO A 134 0.06 -1.17 4.53
CA PRO A 134 -0.70 -0.62 3.42
C PRO A 134 -0.40 -1.27 2.06
N ASP A 135 0.85 -1.60 1.82
CA ASP A 135 1.31 -2.19 0.57
C ASP A 135 0.72 -3.62 0.39
N GLU A 136 0.86 -4.49 1.41
CA GLU A 136 0.31 -5.84 1.38
C GLU A 136 -1.23 -5.84 1.33
N ASN A 137 -1.87 -4.91 2.04
CA ASN A 137 -3.32 -4.82 2.11
C ASN A 137 -3.93 -4.38 0.79
N VAL A 138 -3.38 -3.31 0.18
CA VAL A 138 -3.89 -2.79 -1.10
C VAL A 138 -3.60 -3.77 -2.23
N GLU A 139 -2.40 -4.36 -2.29
CA GLU A 139 -2.09 -5.41 -3.27
C GLU A 139 -3.08 -6.57 -3.19
N GLY A 140 -3.23 -7.16 -2.00
CA GLY A 140 -4.14 -8.27 -1.78
C GLY A 140 -5.60 -7.92 -2.09
N GLY A 141 -6.05 -6.74 -1.65
CA GLY A 141 -7.41 -6.26 -1.88
C GLY A 141 -7.73 -6.03 -3.34
N VAL A 142 -6.82 -5.40 -4.09
CA VAL A 142 -7.00 -5.17 -5.53
C VAL A 142 -7.02 -6.49 -6.30
N ARG A 143 -6.12 -7.41 -5.98
CA ARG A 143 -6.08 -8.75 -6.58
C ARG A 143 -7.36 -9.53 -6.28
N TYR A 144 -7.88 -9.45 -5.06
CA TYR A 144 -9.15 -10.07 -4.71
C TYR A 144 -10.31 -9.43 -5.47
N PHE A 145 -10.37 -8.10 -5.55
CA PHE A 145 -11.40 -7.40 -6.31
C PHE A 145 -11.32 -7.73 -7.81
N ARG A 146 -10.10 -7.84 -8.37
CA ARG A 146 -9.90 -8.29 -9.75
C ARG A 146 -10.52 -9.67 -9.98
N SER A 147 -10.32 -10.61 -9.07
CA SER A 147 -10.91 -11.94 -9.19
C SER A 147 -12.45 -11.92 -9.15
N MET A 148 -13.05 -10.95 -8.45
CA MET A 148 -14.50 -10.73 -8.51
C MET A 148 -14.95 -10.14 -9.84
N LEU A 149 -14.19 -9.18 -10.40
CA LEU A 149 -14.45 -8.67 -11.75
C LEU A 149 -14.41 -9.80 -12.80
N ASP A 150 -13.39 -10.66 -12.74
CA ASP A 150 -13.26 -11.79 -13.64
C ASP A 150 -14.43 -12.76 -13.51
N ARG A 151 -14.82 -13.09 -12.27
CA ARG A 151 -15.94 -13.99 -11.99
C ARG A 151 -17.26 -13.49 -12.57
N TYR A 152 -17.50 -12.19 -12.53
CA TYR A 152 -18.76 -11.57 -12.97
C TYR A 152 -18.66 -10.86 -14.32
N GLY A 153 -17.71 -11.26 -15.18
CA GLY A 153 -17.59 -10.79 -16.56
C GLY A 153 -17.37 -9.28 -16.68
N GLY A 154 -16.67 -8.67 -15.71
CA GLY A 154 -16.41 -7.23 -15.66
C GLY A 154 -17.57 -6.40 -15.10
N ASN A 155 -18.66 -7.02 -14.64
CA ASN A 155 -19.76 -6.27 -14.02
C ASN A 155 -19.35 -5.72 -12.64
N VAL A 156 -19.02 -4.42 -12.61
CA VAL A 156 -18.53 -3.73 -11.40
C VAL A 156 -19.51 -3.84 -10.23
N SER A 157 -20.82 -3.70 -10.48
CA SER A 157 -21.82 -3.75 -9.41
C SER A 157 -21.88 -5.13 -8.74
N LEU A 158 -21.81 -6.22 -9.54
CA LEU A 158 -21.78 -7.57 -9.00
C LEU A 158 -20.45 -7.89 -8.32
N ALA A 159 -19.32 -7.41 -8.88
CA ALA A 159 -18.00 -7.56 -8.26
C ALA A 159 -17.91 -6.87 -6.90
N LEU A 160 -18.45 -5.65 -6.77
CA LEU A 160 -18.55 -4.94 -5.50
C LEU A 160 -19.43 -5.66 -4.49
N ALA A 161 -20.57 -6.17 -4.94
CA ALA A 161 -21.46 -6.95 -4.08
C ALA A 161 -20.77 -8.23 -3.58
N ALA A 162 -20.03 -8.91 -4.45
CA ALA A 162 -19.27 -10.10 -4.10
C ALA A 162 -18.07 -9.81 -3.19
N TYR A 163 -17.42 -8.67 -3.39
CA TYR A 163 -16.35 -8.22 -2.51
C TYR A 163 -16.85 -8.05 -1.06
N ASN A 164 -18.00 -7.38 -0.89
CA ASN A 164 -18.58 -7.09 0.42
C ASN A 164 -19.31 -8.32 1.03
N ALA A 165 -20.19 -8.96 0.28
CA ALA A 165 -21.04 -10.02 0.81
C ALA A 165 -20.50 -11.45 0.61
N GLY A 166 -19.43 -11.58 -0.16
CA GLY A 166 -18.88 -12.86 -0.63
C GLY A 166 -19.58 -13.36 -1.90
N PRO A 167 -18.83 -14.01 -2.82
CA PRO A 167 -19.35 -14.47 -4.11
C PRO A 167 -20.48 -15.50 -3.98
N ALA A 168 -20.44 -16.35 -2.95
CA ALA A 168 -21.47 -17.36 -2.74
C ALA A 168 -22.87 -16.73 -2.55
N ASN A 169 -22.95 -15.55 -1.92
CA ASN A 169 -24.23 -14.86 -1.77
C ASN A 169 -24.71 -14.26 -3.10
N VAL A 170 -23.80 -13.67 -3.88
CA VAL A 170 -24.15 -13.12 -5.21
C VAL A 170 -24.65 -14.24 -6.13
N ASP A 171 -23.99 -15.38 -6.12
CA ASP A 171 -24.40 -16.55 -6.91
C ASP A 171 -25.78 -17.09 -6.45
N LYS A 172 -25.97 -17.23 -5.13
CA LYS A 172 -27.21 -17.71 -4.54
C LYS A 172 -28.43 -16.85 -4.94
N TYR A 173 -28.26 -15.53 -4.97
CA TYR A 173 -29.34 -14.60 -5.31
C TYR A 173 -29.40 -14.23 -6.80
N GLY A 174 -28.47 -14.71 -7.61
CA GLY A 174 -28.39 -14.38 -9.03
C GLY A 174 -28.16 -12.89 -9.31
N GLY A 175 -27.59 -12.14 -8.34
CA GLY A 175 -27.44 -10.71 -8.40
C GLY A 175 -27.00 -10.11 -7.07
N ILE A 176 -27.16 -8.78 -6.90
CA ILE A 176 -26.85 -8.11 -5.64
C ILE A 176 -27.79 -8.66 -4.55
N PRO A 177 -27.24 -9.27 -3.48
CA PRO A 177 -28.04 -9.83 -2.40
C PRO A 177 -28.96 -8.77 -1.76
N PRO A 178 -30.13 -9.16 -1.21
CA PRO A 178 -31.06 -8.23 -0.60
C PRO A 178 -30.61 -7.79 0.81
N PHE A 179 -29.30 -7.75 1.05
CA PHE A 179 -28.70 -7.25 2.28
C PHE A 179 -28.58 -5.72 2.21
N GLU A 180 -29.13 -5.03 3.19
CA GLU A 180 -29.10 -3.56 3.21
C GLU A 180 -27.67 -3.02 3.20
N GLU A 181 -26.78 -3.64 3.97
CA GLU A 181 -25.36 -3.30 4.02
C GLU A 181 -24.72 -3.38 2.62
N THR A 182 -24.88 -4.51 1.92
CA THR A 182 -24.28 -4.73 0.59
C THR A 182 -24.85 -3.75 -0.45
N ARG A 183 -26.14 -3.51 -0.45
CA ARG A 183 -26.78 -2.53 -1.36
C ARG A 183 -26.27 -1.12 -1.10
N ASN A 184 -26.11 -0.75 0.17
CA ASN A 184 -25.56 0.54 0.58
C ASN A 184 -24.09 0.67 0.19
N TYR A 185 -23.31 -0.40 0.37
CA TYR A 185 -21.90 -0.48 -0.03
C TYR A 185 -21.74 -0.22 -1.52
N VAL A 186 -22.41 -1.01 -2.37
CA VAL A 186 -22.34 -0.86 -3.83
C VAL A 186 -22.71 0.56 -4.25
N ARG A 187 -23.80 1.12 -3.71
CA ARG A 187 -24.24 2.48 -4.02
C ARG A 187 -23.20 3.52 -3.63
N LYS A 188 -22.60 3.42 -2.44
CA LYS A 188 -21.58 4.37 -1.96
C LYS A 188 -20.32 4.34 -2.82
N VAL A 189 -19.81 3.14 -3.14
CA VAL A 189 -18.62 3.01 -3.98
C VAL A 189 -18.86 3.57 -5.37
N LEU A 190 -19.99 3.21 -6.01
CA LEU A 190 -20.32 3.71 -7.35
C LEU A 190 -20.54 5.23 -7.37
N ALA A 191 -21.15 5.80 -6.33
CA ALA A 191 -21.31 7.25 -6.23
C ALA A 191 -19.97 7.99 -6.16
N LEU A 192 -19.00 7.47 -5.41
CA LEU A 192 -17.65 8.02 -5.32
C LEU A 192 -16.87 7.81 -6.63
N TYR A 193 -17.02 6.65 -7.26
CA TYR A 193 -16.35 6.34 -8.52
C TYR A 193 -16.85 7.19 -9.69
N ALA A 194 -18.13 7.56 -9.72
CA ALA A 194 -18.72 8.42 -10.75
C ALA A 194 -18.41 9.92 -10.56
N THR A 195 -17.78 10.31 -9.46
CA THR A 195 -17.42 11.72 -9.21
C THR A 195 -16.05 11.99 -9.85
N PRO A 196 -15.97 12.94 -10.83
CA PRO A 196 -14.75 13.27 -11.53
C PRO A 196 -13.72 13.95 -10.63
#